data_ac38e7edd4b9b66a7a2ba8f5024feb4e
#
_entry.id   ac38e7edd4b9b66a7a2ba8f5024feb4e
#
_cell.length_a   1.000
_cell.length_b   1.000
_cell.length_c   1.000
_cell.angle_alpha   90.00
_cell.angle_beta   90.00
_cell.angle_gamma   90.00
#
_symmetry.space_group_name_H-M   'P 1'
#
loop_
_entity.id
_entity.type
_entity.pdbx_description
1 polymer ?
#
loop_
_entity_poly.entity_id
_entity_poly.type
_entity_poly.pdbx_seq_one_letter_code
_entity_poly.pdbx_strand_id
1 'polypeptide(L)'
;MFSSLCISGFLQFLQTAVFTVGYISGAQLFPEPLSSEEESMYLERLSTGDEEARNILIERNLRLVAHVCKKYSNSNVDQDDLISIGTIGLIKGINSFKPEKGARLSTYVSRCIDNEILMHFRATKKLSAEVYLNEPIRQR
;
A
#
# COMPACT_ATOMS: atom_id res chain seq x y z
N MET A 1 24.82 39.87 24.76
CA MET A 1 25.19 38.43 24.89
C MET A 1 24.01 37.48 24.80
N PHE A 2 22.86 37.82 25.34
CA PHE A 2 21.68 36.92 25.30
C PHE A 2 20.98 36.78 23.92
N SER A 3 21.06 37.79 23.06
CA SER A 3 20.41 37.75 21.73
C SER A 3 21.13 36.83 20.73
N SER A 4 22.41 36.61 20.84
CA SER A 4 23.16 35.72 19.93
C SER A 4 22.86 34.23 20.14
N LEU A 5 22.62 33.80 21.41
CA LEU A 5 22.27 32.42 21.76
C LEU A 5 20.84 32.06 21.33
N CYS A 6 19.90 33.01 21.42
CA CYS A 6 18.51 32.79 20.97
C CYS A 6 18.42 32.67 19.44
N ILE A 7 19.18 33.47 18.71
CA ILE A 7 19.21 33.43 17.24
C ILE A 7 19.83 32.13 16.74
N SER A 8 20.89 31.66 17.39
CA SER A 8 21.52 30.37 17.06
C SER A 8 20.60 29.19 17.30
N GLY A 9 19.86 29.17 18.42
CA GLY A 9 18.88 28.13 18.71
C GLY A 9 17.69 28.12 17.75
N PHE A 10 17.21 29.29 17.38
CA PHE A 10 16.12 29.41 16.41
C PHE A 10 16.54 28.98 14.99
N LEU A 11 17.77 29.33 14.59
CA LEU A 11 18.32 28.91 13.30
C LEU A 11 18.53 27.39 13.25
N GLN A 12 18.95 26.77 14.34
CA GLN A 12 19.13 25.33 14.45
C GLN A 12 17.80 24.58 14.46
N PHE A 13 16.79 25.14 15.11
CA PHE A 13 15.42 24.61 15.06
C PHE A 13 14.81 24.70 13.63
N LEU A 14 15.02 25.82 12.95
CA LEU A 14 14.57 25.98 11.55
C LEU A 14 15.29 24.98 10.63
N GLN A 15 16.57 24.75 10.84
CA GLN A 15 17.38 23.82 10.04
C GLN A 15 16.94 22.37 10.23
N THR A 16 16.61 21.97 11.47
CA THR A 16 16.03 20.65 11.76
C THR A 16 14.61 20.51 11.18
N ALA A 17 13.79 21.56 11.27
CA ALA A 17 12.43 21.54 10.70
C ALA A 17 12.47 21.43 9.16
N VAL A 18 13.32 22.19 8.49
CA VAL A 18 13.52 22.12 7.03
C VAL A 18 14.09 20.75 6.62
N PHE A 19 15.02 20.19 7.41
CA PHE A 19 15.58 18.87 7.16
C PHE A 19 14.52 17.77 7.33
N THR A 20 13.66 17.88 8.35
CA THR A 20 12.56 16.94 8.58
C THR A 20 11.50 17.01 7.48
N VAL A 21 11.12 18.22 7.06
CA VAL A 21 10.18 18.41 5.93
C VAL A 21 10.79 17.95 4.60
N GLY A 22 12.07 18.22 4.38
CA GLY A 22 12.82 17.74 3.21
C GLY A 22 12.96 16.22 3.19
N TYR A 23 13.12 15.59 4.37
CA TYR A 23 13.18 14.15 4.51
C TYR A 23 11.81 13.48 4.23
N ILE A 24 10.71 14.10 4.67
CA ILE A 24 9.34 13.63 4.39
C ILE A 24 8.96 13.83 2.92
N SER A 25 9.44 14.90 2.28
CA SER A 25 9.17 15.21 0.86
C SER A 25 10.07 14.48 -0.13
N GLY A 26 11.26 14.05 0.28
CA GLY A 26 12.25 13.43 -0.60
C GLY A 26 12.55 11.95 -0.29
N ALA A 27 12.06 11.43 0.83
CA ALA A 27 12.19 10.01 1.13
C ALA A 27 11.35 9.21 0.13
N GLN A 28 11.97 8.26 -0.53
CA GLN A 28 11.24 7.23 -1.25
C GLN A 28 10.30 6.58 -0.24
N LEU A 29 9.00 6.88 -0.36
CA LEU A 29 7.94 6.34 0.52
C LEU A 29 7.91 4.80 0.51
N PHE A 30 8.57 4.19 -0.45
CA PHE A 30 8.66 2.74 -0.60
C PHE A 30 10.11 2.32 -0.85
N PRO A 31 10.56 1.22 -0.23
CA PRO A 31 11.88 0.66 -0.49
C PRO A 31 12.04 0.26 -1.95
N GLU A 32 13.29 0.17 -2.41
CA GLU A 32 13.59 -0.25 -3.78
C GLU A 32 13.07 -1.66 -4.06
N PRO A 33 12.58 -1.92 -5.28
CA PRO A 33 12.15 -3.26 -5.67
C PRO A 33 13.33 -4.23 -5.64
N LEU A 34 13.04 -5.50 -5.39
CA LEU A 34 14.02 -6.58 -5.44
C LEU A 34 14.53 -6.80 -6.86
N SER A 35 15.78 -7.22 -7.00
CA SER A 35 16.29 -7.76 -8.25
C SER A 35 15.64 -9.12 -8.56
N SER A 36 15.78 -9.60 -9.78
CA SER A 36 15.20 -10.89 -10.19
C SER A 36 15.78 -12.07 -9.39
N GLU A 37 17.08 -11.99 -9.06
CA GLU A 37 17.78 -13.00 -8.26
C GLU A 37 17.31 -12.98 -6.82
N GLU A 38 17.21 -11.81 -6.21
CA GLU A 38 16.69 -11.63 -4.85
C GLU A 38 15.25 -12.09 -4.73
N GLU A 39 14.38 -11.72 -5.70
CA GLU A 39 13.00 -12.17 -5.73
C GLU A 39 12.89 -13.69 -5.74
N SER A 40 13.69 -14.35 -6.59
CA SER A 40 13.73 -15.82 -6.69
C SER A 40 14.19 -16.46 -5.39
N MET A 41 15.22 -15.91 -4.74
CA MET A 41 15.73 -16.39 -3.46
C MET A 41 14.68 -16.27 -2.34
N TYR A 42 14.00 -15.13 -2.26
CA TYR A 42 12.95 -14.95 -1.23
C TYR A 42 11.71 -15.80 -1.52
N LEU A 43 11.36 -16.05 -2.78
CA LEU A 43 10.27 -16.97 -3.14
C LEU A 43 10.59 -18.41 -2.75
N GLU A 44 11.84 -18.85 -2.89
CA GLU A 44 12.28 -20.16 -2.43
C GLU A 44 12.19 -20.26 -0.89
N ARG A 45 12.69 -19.28 -0.16
CA ARG A 45 12.56 -19.19 1.30
C ARG A 45 11.09 -19.15 1.75
N LEU A 46 10.22 -18.44 1.03
CA LEU A 46 8.78 -18.42 1.30
C LEU A 46 8.16 -19.82 1.18
N SER A 47 8.59 -20.63 0.21
CA SER A 47 8.10 -22.00 0.02
C SER A 47 8.39 -22.92 1.21
N THR A 48 9.43 -22.62 1.98
CA THR A 48 9.80 -23.32 3.23
C THR A 48 9.10 -22.77 4.47
N GLY A 49 8.23 -21.76 4.33
CA GLY A 49 7.47 -21.15 5.42
C GLY A 49 8.22 -20.04 6.17
N ASP A 50 9.23 -19.44 5.54
CA ASP A 50 10.01 -18.33 6.13
C ASP A 50 9.18 -17.04 6.17
N GLU A 51 8.79 -16.61 7.38
CA GLU A 51 8.01 -15.38 7.58
C GLU A 51 8.79 -14.11 7.30
N GLU A 52 10.11 -14.11 7.52
CA GLU A 52 10.96 -12.97 7.18
C GLU A 52 10.98 -12.73 5.67
N ALA A 53 11.16 -13.80 4.89
CA ALA A 53 11.10 -13.72 3.42
C ALA A 53 9.75 -13.21 2.93
N ARG A 54 8.65 -13.64 3.55
CA ARG A 54 7.30 -13.14 3.28
C ARG A 54 7.19 -11.64 3.52
N ASN A 55 7.66 -11.17 4.66
CA ASN A 55 7.58 -9.75 5.04
C ASN A 55 8.40 -8.88 4.10
N ILE A 56 9.60 -9.34 3.69
CA ILE A 56 10.44 -8.64 2.72
C ILE A 56 9.75 -8.57 1.35
N LEU A 57 9.16 -9.65 0.89
CA LEU A 57 8.40 -9.66 -0.37
C LEU A 57 7.21 -8.69 -0.33
N ILE A 58 6.50 -8.60 0.77
CA ILE A 58 5.40 -7.64 0.96
C ILE A 58 5.94 -6.21 0.91
N GLU A 59 6.94 -5.91 1.74
CA GLU A 59 7.50 -4.56 1.86
C GLU A 59 8.04 -4.03 0.53
N ARG A 60 8.80 -4.85 -0.19
CA ARG A 60 9.41 -4.46 -1.47
C ARG A 60 8.41 -4.33 -2.61
N ASN A 61 7.21 -4.86 -2.47
CA ASN A 61 6.12 -4.77 -3.46
C ASN A 61 5.03 -3.73 -3.10
N LEU A 62 5.15 -2.99 -2.00
CA LEU A 62 4.18 -1.93 -1.64
C LEU A 62 4.05 -0.84 -2.70
N ARG A 63 5.13 -0.54 -3.42
CA ARG A 63 5.10 0.40 -4.55
C ARG A 63 4.13 -0.03 -5.65
N LEU A 64 4.02 -1.35 -5.86
CA LEU A 64 3.08 -1.92 -6.82
C LEU A 64 1.62 -1.68 -6.40
N VAL A 65 1.32 -1.75 -5.09
CA VAL A 65 -0.01 -1.41 -4.57
C VAL A 65 -0.37 0.02 -4.93
N ALA A 66 0.50 0.98 -4.63
CA ALA A 66 0.26 2.38 -4.97
C ALA A 66 0.06 2.60 -6.48
N HIS A 67 0.82 1.88 -7.31
CA HIS A 67 0.69 1.94 -8.77
C HIS A 67 -0.68 1.42 -9.25
N VAL A 68 -1.13 0.28 -8.73
CA VAL A 68 -2.43 -0.31 -9.09
C VAL A 68 -3.58 0.57 -8.58
N CYS A 69 -3.49 1.10 -7.35
CA CYS A 69 -4.53 1.96 -6.76
C CYS A 69 -4.75 3.26 -7.55
N LYS A 70 -3.75 3.76 -8.27
CA LYS A 70 -3.91 4.94 -9.14
C LYS A 70 -5.01 4.79 -10.19
N LYS A 71 -5.31 3.59 -10.66
CA LYS A 71 -6.41 3.34 -11.60
C LYS A 71 -7.78 3.69 -11.01
N TYR A 72 -7.88 3.67 -9.70
CA TYR A 72 -9.12 3.85 -8.93
C TYR A 72 -9.21 5.21 -8.24
N SER A 73 -8.29 6.13 -8.52
CA SER A 73 -8.24 7.47 -7.90
C SER A 73 -9.50 8.31 -8.12
N ASN A 74 -10.27 8.02 -9.18
CA ASN A 74 -11.54 8.68 -9.49
C ASN A 74 -12.76 8.03 -8.81
N SER A 75 -12.55 7.00 -7.98
CA SER A 75 -13.63 6.38 -7.20
C SER A 75 -14.01 7.26 -6.00
N ASN A 76 -15.20 7.02 -5.43
CA ASN A 76 -15.65 7.71 -4.22
C ASN A 76 -15.00 7.17 -2.93
N VAL A 77 -14.00 6.29 -3.06
CA VAL A 77 -13.26 5.71 -1.94
C VAL A 77 -11.98 6.51 -1.73
N ASP A 78 -11.66 6.80 -0.49
CA ASP A 78 -10.45 7.51 -0.13
C ASP A 78 -9.19 6.75 -0.59
N GLN A 79 -8.15 7.50 -0.97
CA GLN A 79 -6.90 6.92 -1.47
C GLN A 79 -6.21 6.03 -0.43
N ASP A 80 -6.26 6.43 0.85
CA ASP A 80 -5.68 5.66 1.95
C ASP A 80 -6.42 4.33 2.16
N ASP A 81 -7.74 4.34 2.02
CA ASP A 81 -8.55 3.12 2.06
C ASP A 81 -8.25 2.20 0.89
N LEU A 82 -8.09 2.74 -0.32
CA LEU A 82 -7.69 1.97 -1.49
C LEU A 82 -6.33 1.28 -1.31
N ILE A 83 -5.35 1.99 -0.75
CA ILE A 83 -4.03 1.44 -0.45
C ILE A 83 -4.14 0.33 0.59
N SER A 84 -4.96 0.51 1.62
CA SER A 84 -5.20 -0.50 2.66
C SER A 84 -5.82 -1.77 2.07
N ILE A 85 -6.85 -1.65 1.24
CA ILE A 85 -7.49 -2.76 0.54
C ILE A 85 -6.51 -3.44 -0.42
N GLY A 86 -5.77 -2.64 -1.20
CA GLY A 86 -4.75 -3.14 -2.12
C GLY A 86 -3.63 -3.90 -1.41
N THR A 87 -3.24 -3.46 -0.22
CA THR A 87 -2.23 -4.16 0.62
C THR A 87 -2.74 -5.53 1.08
N ILE A 88 -4.01 -5.66 1.40
CA ILE A 88 -4.63 -6.97 1.69
C ILE A 88 -4.53 -7.87 0.45
N GLY A 89 -4.83 -7.33 -0.74
CA GLY A 89 -4.67 -8.05 -2.01
C GLY A 89 -3.24 -8.50 -2.28
N LEU A 90 -2.24 -7.64 -1.99
CA LEU A 90 -0.82 -7.98 -2.07
C LEU A 90 -0.46 -9.15 -1.15
N ILE A 91 -0.85 -9.10 0.12
CA ILE A 91 -0.57 -10.14 1.12
C ILE A 91 -1.18 -11.47 0.67
N LYS A 92 -2.45 -11.47 0.25
CA LYS A 92 -3.14 -12.66 -0.28
C LYS A 92 -2.43 -13.20 -1.51
N GLY A 93 -1.99 -12.31 -2.42
CA GLY A 93 -1.28 -12.67 -3.63
C GLY A 93 0.07 -13.34 -3.34
N ILE A 94 0.88 -12.79 -2.44
CA ILE A 94 2.17 -13.38 -2.06
C ILE A 94 1.98 -14.74 -1.39
N ASN A 95 1.01 -14.87 -0.49
CA ASN A 95 0.74 -16.14 0.19
C ASN A 95 0.23 -17.26 -0.73
N SER A 96 -0.43 -16.91 -1.83
CA SER A 96 -1.00 -17.87 -2.80
C SER A 96 -0.18 -18.04 -4.07
N PHE A 97 0.93 -17.30 -4.21
CA PHE A 97 1.79 -17.38 -5.39
C PHE A 97 2.49 -18.73 -5.50
N LYS A 98 2.50 -19.26 -6.73
CA LYS A 98 3.18 -20.54 -7.07
C LYS A 98 4.10 -20.31 -8.27
N PRO A 99 5.43 -20.27 -8.06
CA PRO A 99 6.41 -20.04 -9.12
C PRO A 99 6.32 -21.04 -10.27
N GLU A 100 5.91 -22.27 -9.98
CA GLU A 100 5.81 -23.39 -10.95
C GLU A 100 4.83 -23.10 -12.10
N LYS A 101 3.90 -22.14 -11.91
CA LYS A 101 2.92 -21.76 -12.94
C LYS A 101 3.47 -20.83 -14.02
N GLY A 102 4.74 -20.45 -13.95
CA GLY A 102 5.43 -19.65 -14.96
C GLY A 102 5.00 -18.18 -15.05
N ALA A 103 4.15 -17.69 -14.15
CA ALA A 103 3.80 -16.28 -14.08
C ALA A 103 4.81 -15.49 -13.25
N ARG A 104 5.05 -14.22 -13.64
CA ARG A 104 5.84 -13.30 -12.81
C ARG A 104 5.05 -12.91 -11.55
N LEU A 105 5.76 -12.79 -10.41
CA LEU A 105 5.17 -12.38 -9.15
C LEU A 105 4.37 -11.06 -9.29
N SER A 106 4.99 -10.05 -9.89
CA SER A 106 4.37 -8.73 -10.09
C SER A 106 3.05 -8.78 -10.88
N THR A 107 2.99 -9.61 -11.92
CA THR A 107 1.78 -9.78 -12.73
C THR A 107 0.66 -10.47 -11.94
N TYR A 108 1.00 -11.52 -11.20
CA TYR A 108 0.05 -12.26 -10.39
C TYR A 108 -0.51 -11.40 -9.24
N VAL A 109 0.38 -10.74 -8.50
CA VAL A 109 0.03 -9.89 -7.38
C VAL A 109 -0.79 -8.68 -7.82
N SER A 110 -0.47 -8.05 -8.96
CA SER A 110 -1.29 -6.95 -9.52
C SER A 110 -2.74 -7.37 -9.72
N ARG A 111 -2.98 -8.58 -10.23
CA ARG A 111 -4.34 -9.12 -10.38
C ARG A 111 -5.02 -9.38 -9.05
N CYS A 112 -4.28 -9.85 -8.04
CA CYS A 112 -4.82 -10.04 -6.70
C CYS A 112 -5.23 -8.71 -6.06
N ILE A 113 -4.43 -7.66 -6.24
CA ILE A 113 -4.74 -6.31 -5.77
C ILE A 113 -5.99 -5.76 -6.49
N ASP A 114 -6.04 -5.83 -7.81
CA ASP A 114 -7.22 -5.41 -8.60
C ASP A 114 -8.49 -6.15 -8.14
N ASN A 115 -8.41 -7.47 -7.96
CA ASN A 115 -9.54 -8.29 -7.53
C ASN A 115 -10.04 -7.88 -6.14
N GLU A 116 -9.14 -7.63 -5.18
CA GLU A 116 -9.53 -7.22 -3.82
C GLU A 116 -10.26 -5.87 -3.83
N ILE A 117 -9.76 -4.89 -4.60
CA ILE A 117 -10.40 -3.58 -4.76
C ILE A 117 -11.79 -3.73 -5.41
N LEU A 118 -11.90 -4.51 -6.47
CA LEU A 118 -13.18 -4.74 -7.15
C LEU A 118 -14.19 -5.49 -6.26
N MET A 119 -13.74 -6.44 -5.45
CA MET A 119 -14.58 -7.13 -4.46
C MET A 119 -15.10 -6.15 -3.42
N HIS A 120 -14.26 -5.25 -2.92
CA HIS A 120 -14.67 -4.20 -2.00
C HIS A 120 -15.76 -3.31 -2.59
N PHE A 121 -15.59 -2.84 -3.84
CA PHE A 121 -16.60 -2.02 -4.51
C PHE A 121 -17.95 -2.75 -4.69
N ARG A 122 -17.92 -4.03 -5.02
CA ARG A 122 -19.14 -4.85 -5.13
C ARG A 122 -19.84 -5.00 -3.79
N ALA A 123 -19.10 -5.26 -2.71
CA ALA A 123 -19.64 -5.38 -1.36
C ALA A 123 -20.27 -4.07 -0.89
N THR A 124 -19.60 -2.93 -1.10
CA THR A 124 -20.13 -1.60 -0.73
C THR A 124 -21.40 -1.27 -1.51
N LYS A 125 -21.42 -1.57 -2.82
CA LYS A 125 -22.61 -1.37 -3.66
C LYS A 125 -23.80 -2.21 -3.19
N LYS A 126 -23.57 -3.45 -2.79
CA LYS A 126 -24.60 -4.35 -2.27
C LYS A 126 -25.18 -3.82 -0.95
N LEU A 127 -24.31 -3.42 -0.02
CA LEU A 127 -24.71 -2.82 1.26
C LEU A 127 -25.56 -1.55 1.06
N SER A 128 -25.16 -0.67 0.15
CA SER A 128 -25.95 0.53 -0.17
C SER A 128 -27.33 0.18 -0.69
N ALA A 129 -27.45 -0.81 -1.56
CA ALA A 129 -28.74 -1.26 -2.07
C ALA A 129 -29.64 -1.86 -0.98
N GLU A 130 -29.06 -2.60 -0.04
CA GLU A 130 -29.80 -3.20 1.10
C GLU A 130 -30.31 -2.11 2.08
N VAL A 131 -29.51 -1.05 2.31
CA VAL A 131 -29.92 0.08 3.16
C VAL A 131 -31.12 0.82 2.54
N TYR A 132 -31.09 1.07 1.22
CA TYR A 132 -32.22 1.72 0.54
C TYR A 132 -33.51 0.90 0.59
N LEU A 133 -33.45 -0.43 0.61
CA LEU A 133 -34.62 -1.31 0.71
C LEU A 133 -35.22 -1.35 2.14
N ASN A 134 -34.42 -1.06 3.16
CA ASN A 134 -34.83 -1.08 4.57
C ASN A 134 -35.24 0.30 5.12
N GLU A 135 -35.10 1.37 4.35
CA GLU A 135 -35.64 2.68 4.75
C GLU A 135 -37.18 2.65 4.74
N PRO A 136 -37.86 2.94 5.87
CA PRO A 136 -39.31 3.01 5.90
C PRO A 136 -39.78 4.11 4.95
N ILE A 137 -40.67 3.76 4.01
CA ILE A 137 -41.29 4.72 3.10
C ILE A 137 -42.01 5.76 3.96
N ARG A 138 -41.44 6.96 4.05
CA ARG A 138 -42.06 8.08 4.71
C ARG A 138 -43.28 8.51 3.88
N GLN A 139 -44.44 7.97 4.21
CA GLN A 139 -45.70 8.45 3.63
C GLN A 139 -45.90 9.91 4.02
N ARG A 140 -46.04 10.78 3.04
CA ARG A 140 -46.51 12.17 3.21
C ARG A 140 -48.00 12.18 3.43
#